data_e583af4b0850ce46a652187bbaecd583
#
_entry.id   e583af4b0850ce46a652187bbaecd583
#
_cell.length_a   1.000
_cell.length_b   1.000
_cell.length_c   1.000
_cell.angle_alpha   90.00
_cell.angle_beta   90.00
_cell.angle_gamma   90.00
#
_symmetry.space_group_name_H-M   'P 1'
#
loop_
_entity.id
_entity.type
_entity.pdbx_description
1 polymer ?
#
loop_
_entity_poly.entity_id
_entity_poly.type
_entity_poly.pdbx_seq_one_letter_code
_entity_poly.pdbx_strand_id
1 'polypeptide(L)'
;MRFVYGSDDDELRAMLSESLAPRSQDFLLDLAMPLLTHESRLLDIGCRDARHLIPLVTRSRCTGVGIDPVDRNVDRARAAVAAAALDQRIEIRHGVLEQIEESDSSIDVIWCRDVLESIPDLRAGLSEVARVLRPGGAAVIYTVFATPRLEPREAAALSQPLGAVQQNLERQWVEEAFEQAGFRVERLEEIGTEFREYDEERTRPVSDGLLRLARLRRRREEVIRRFGKEKYDLSEASLQWLAYLLLGKLEPVAYVLRSP
;
A
#
# COMPACT_ATOMS: atom_id res chain seq x y z
N MET A 1 -33.12 -29.24 -4.17
CA MET A 1 -33.49 -28.26 -5.20
C MET A 1 -34.47 -27.17 -4.73
N ARG A 2 -35.44 -27.43 -3.83
CA ARG A 2 -36.35 -26.36 -3.31
C ARG A 2 -35.63 -25.26 -2.52
N PHE A 3 -34.53 -25.55 -1.81
CA PHE A 3 -33.78 -24.60 -0.99
C PHE A 3 -32.96 -23.56 -1.80
N VAL A 4 -32.56 -23.87 -3.03
CA VAL A 4 -31.72 -22.99 -3.85
C VAL A 4 -32.54 -22.01 -4.70
N TYR A 5 -33.76 -22.34 -5.03
CA TYR A 5 -34.59 -21.57 -5.96
C TYR A 5 -35.93 -21.08 -5.38
N GLY A 6 -36.17 -21.26 -4.08
CA GLY A 6 -37.45 -20.97 -3.45
C GLY A 6 -37.45 -20.01 -2.27
N SER A 7 -36.27 -19.46 -1.89
CA SER A 7 -36.19 -18.38 -0.91
C SER A 7 -36.03 -17.06 -1.68
N ASP A 8 -37.04 -16.25 -1.64
CA ASP A 8 -36.98 -14.85 -2.04
C ASP A 8 -36.39 -14.10 -0.84
N ASP A 9 -35.04 -14.04 -0.77
CA ASP A 9 -34.32 -13.42 0.34
C ASP A 9 -34.16 -11.91 0.13
N ASP A 10 -35.29 -11.22 -0.11
CA ASP A 10 -35.28 -9.76 -0.28
C ASP A 10 -34.77 -9.07 1.00
N GLU A 11 -35.06 -9.62 2.18
CA GLU A 11 -34.54 -9.10 3.45
C GLU A 11 -33.03 -9.28 3.56
N LEU A 12 -32.48 -10.44 3.21
CA LEU A 12 -31.04 -10.68 3.17
C LEU A 12 -30.37 -9.77 2.13
N ARG A 13 -30.97 -9.64 0.95
CA ARG A 13 -30.45 -8.75 -0.12
C ARG A 13 -30.47 -7.30 0.32
N ALA A 14 -31.53 -6.83 0.99
CA ALA A 14 -31.61 -5.49 1.52
C ALA A 14 -30.51 -5.26 2.58
N MET A 15 -30.36 -6.17 3.54
CA MET A 15 -29.32 -6.11 4.56
C MET A 15 -27.89 -6.07 3.95
N LEU A 16 -27.62 -6.91 2.96
CA LEU A 16 -26.31 -6.94 2.28
C LEU A 16 -26.05 -5.72 1.37
N SER A 17 -27.09 -4.92 1.08
CA SER A 17 -27.00 -3.69 0.29
C SER A 17 -26.79 -2.45 1.15
N GLU A 18 -26.89 -2.56 2.47
CA GLU A 18 -26.63 -1.48 3.40
C GLU A 18 -25.13 -1.24 3.53
N SER A 19 -24.72 0.03 3.49
CA SER A 19 -23.33 0.40 3.76
C SER A 19 -22.99 0.18 5.23
N LEU A 20 -21.87 -0.47 5.50
CA LEU A 20 -21.32 -0.63 6.84
C LEU A 20 -20.45 0.56 7.28
N ALA A 21 -20.52 1.69 6.57
CA ALA A 21 -19.71 2.89 6.78
C ALA A 21 -18.20 2.59 6.79
N PRO A 22 -17.67 1.94 5.74
CA PRO A 22 -16.28 1.53 5.69
C PRO A 22 -15.34 2.74 5.72
N ARG A 23 -14.16 2.55 6.31
CA ARG A 23 -13.12 3.59 6.37
C ARG A 23 -12.58 3.92 4.98
N SER A 24 -12.27 5.19 4.74
CA SER A 24 -11.54 5.63 3.54
C SER A 24 -10.04 5.45 3.71
N GLN A 25 -9.30 5.57 2.62
CA GLN A 25 -7.83 5.54 2.65
C GLN A 25 -7.22 6.71 3.43
N ASP A 26 -7.97 7.80 3.65
CA ASP A 26 -7.53 8.94 4.48
C ASP A 26 -7.30 8.55 5.95
N PHE A 27 -7.93 7.47 6.40
CA PHE A 27 -7.67 6.88 7.72
C PHE A 27 -6.18 6.65 7.99
N LEU A 28 -5.40 6.28 6.98
CA LEU A 28 -3.95 6.11 7.13
C LEU A 28 -3.24 7.43 7.43
N LEU A 29 -3.68 8.53 6.81
CA LEU A 29 -3.14 9.87 7.12
C LEU A 29 -3.48 10.26 8.57
N ASP A 30 -4.69 9.92 9.01
CA ASP A 30 -5.13 10.19 10.38
C ASP A 30 -4.37 9.36 11.43
N LEU A 31 -3.83 8.18 11.06
CA LEU A 31 -2.90 7.43 11.91
C LEU A 31 -1.54 8.14 12.07
N ALA A 32 -1.05 8.79 11.03
CA ALA A 32 0.24 9.45 11.02
C ALA A 32 0.20 10.85 11.67
N MET A 33 -0.91 11.57 11.53
CA MET A 33 -1.00 12.97 11.99
C MET A 33 -0.67 13.19 13.47
N PRO A 34 -1.09 12.35 14.43
CA PRO A 34 -0.73 12.52 15.84
C PRO A 34 0.76 12.34 16.14
N LEU A 35 1.51 11.71 15.22
CA LEU A 35 2.95 11.45 15.38
C LEU A 35 3.82 12.62 14.87
N LEU A 36 3.20 13.56 14.14
CA LEU A 36 3.87 14.66 13.44
C LEU A 36 3.66 15.99 14.17
N THR A 37 4.74 16.74 14.29
CA THR A 37 4.75 18.14 14.70
C THR A 37 5.40 19.00 13.60
N HIS A 38 5.37 20.32 13.75
CA HIS A 38 6.06 21.22 12.80
C HIS A 38 7.58 21.11 12.81
N GLU A 39 8.15 20.52 13.86
CA GLU A 39 9.59 20.27 14.01
C GLU A 39 10.00 18.88 13.48
N SER A 40 9.04 18.01 13.21
CA SER A 40 9.31 16.65 12.76
C SER A 40 9.96 16.61 11.39
N ARG A 41 10.81 15.61 11.19
CA ARG A 41 11.32 15.19 9.88
C ARG A 41 10.66 13.87 9.47
N LEU A 42 9.90 13.92 8.38
CA LEU A 42 9.16 12.78 7.83
C LEU A 42 9.91 12.18 6.65
N LEU A 43 10.03 10.85 6.60
CA LEU A 43 10.53 10.13 5.44
C LEU A 43 9.39 9.29 4.83
N ASP A 44 9.08 9.53 3.55
CA ASP A 44 8.12 8.74 2.76
C ASP A 44 8.89 7.76 1.87
N ILE A 45 8.82 6.48 2.20
CA ILE A 45 9.50 5.40 1.47
C ILE A 45 8.54 4.86 0.41
N GLY A 46 8.98 4.85 -0.87
CA GLY A 46 8.14 4.54 -2.00
C GLY A 46 7.15 5.68 -2.30
N CYS A 47 7.61 6.91 -2.28
CA CYS A 47 6.76 8.11 -2.33
C CYS A 47 5.99 8.30 -3.66
N ARG A 48 6.34 7.58 -4.72
CA ARG A 48 5.71 7.62 -6.04
C ARG A 48 5.58 9.04 -6.61
N ASP A 49 4.38 9.61 -6.55
CA ASP A 49 4.03 10.97 -6.99
C ASP A 49 3.83 11.94 -5.82
N ALA A 50 4.33 11.60 -4.63
CA ALA A 50 4.23 12.36 -3.38
C ALA A 50 2.79 12.62 -2.88
N ARG A 51 1.80 11.83 -3.37
CA ARG A 51 0.38 12.04 -3.03
C ARG A 51 0.04 11.93 -1.54
N HIS A 52 0.87 11.22 -0.75
CA HIS A 52 0.72 11.11 0.71
C HIS A 52 1.64 12.08 1.44
N LEU A 53 2.86 12.27 0.95
CA LEU A 53 3.84 13.17 1.55
C LEU A 53 3.35 14.62 1.56
N ILE A 54 2.80 15.11 0.45
CA ILE A 54 2.29 16.47 0.32
C ILE A 54 1.22 16.79 1.38
N PRO A 55 0.12 16.03 1.54
CA PRO A 55 -0.89 16.32 2.56
C PRO A 55 -0.35 16.16 3.99
N LEU A 56 0.54 15.19 4.26
CA LEU A 56 1.16 15.05 5.59
C LEU A 56 1.98 16.27 5.96
N VAL A 57 2.86 16.75 5.06
CA VAL A 57 3.67 17.95 5.29
C VAL A 57 2.82 19.21 5.36
N THR A 58 1.80 19.33 4.51
CA THR A 58 0.91 20.51 4.51
C THR A 58 0.15 20.63 5.83
N ARG A 59 -0.41 19.51 6.32
CA ARG A 59 -1.24 19.49 7.54
C ARG A 59 -0.41 19.64 8.81
N SER A 60 0.75 18.97 8.90
CA SER A 60 1.63 19.03 10.09
C SER A 60 2.58 20.21 10.09
N ARG A 61 2.86 20.79 8.92
CA ARG A 61 3.91 21.80 8.69
C ARG A 61 5.33 21.29 8.96
N CYS A 62 5.55 19.98 9.01
CA CYS A 62 6.87 19.36 9.16
C CYS A 62 7.74 19.55 7.90
N THR A 63 8.97 19.03 7.93
CA THR A 63 9.77 18.81 6.74
C THR A 63 9.64 17.36 6.29
N GLY A 64 9.79 17.10 5.00
CA GLY A 64 9.64 15.76 4.42
C GLY A 64 10.73 15.43 3.41
N VAL A 65 11.10 14.16 3.38
CA VAL A 65 11.91 13.56 2.32
C VAL A 65 11.09 12.44 1.71
N GLY A 66 11.02 12.38 0.39
CA GLY A 66 10.41 11.26 -0.34
C GLY A 66 11.48 10.51 -1.14
N ILE A 67 11.53 9.19 -1.02
CA ILE A 67 12.39 8.34 -1.83
C ILE A 67 11.58 7.35 -2.66
N ASP A 68 12.03 7.11 -3.90
CA ASP A 68 11.43 6.12 -4.81
C ASP A 68 12.51 5.56 -5.75
N PRO A 69 12.56 4.24 -6.03
CA PRO A 69 13.57 3.65 -6.91
C PRO A 69 13.31 3.88 -8.41
N VAL A 70 12.17 4.46 -8.78
CA VAL A 70 11.78 4.65 -10.16
C VAL A 70 11.91 6.12 -10.56
N ASP A 71 12.85 6.46 -11.43
CA ASP A 71 13.13 7.83 -11.86
C ASP A 71 11.88 8.59 -12.32
N ARG A 72 11.01 7.94 -13.09
CA ARG A 72 9.74 8.54 -13.54
C ARG A 72 8.82 8.93 -12.37
N ASN A 73 8.85 8.19 -11.26
CA ASN A 73 8.08 8.52 -10.05
C ASN A 73 8.73 9.72 -9.35
N VAL A 74 10.05 9.73 -9.23
CA VAL A 74 10.83 10.86 -8.69
C VAL A 74 10.52 12.15 -9.45
N ASP A 75 10.52 12.12 -10.79
CA ASP A 75 10.21 13.29 -11.62
C ASP A 75 8.76 13.78 -11.40
N ARG A 76 7.81 12.84 -11.28
CA ARG A 76 6.40 13.17 -10.99
C ARG A 76 6.23 13.77 -9.59
N ALA A 77 6.92 13.19 -8.60
CA ALA A 77 6.88 13.69 -7.23
C ALA A 77 7.45 15.11 -7.15
N ARG A 78 8.61 15.38 -7.79
CA ARG A 78 9.18 16.72 -7.86
C ARG A 78 8.23 17.73 -8.51
N ALA A 79 7.62 17.35 -9.63
CA ALA A 79 6.63 18.20 -10.29
C ALA A 79 5.40 18.48 -9.39
N ALA A 80 4.92 17.48 -8.65
CA ALA A 80 3.79 17.64 -7.74
C ALA A 80 4.15 18.52 -6.53
N VAL A 81 5.34 18.36 -5.96
CA VAL A 81 5.85 19.20 -4.85
C VAL A 81 5.98 20.65 -5.29
N ALA A 82 6.55 20.90 -6.48
CA ALA A 82 6.66 22.25 -7.05
C ALA A 82 5.28 22.89 -7.29
N ALA A 83 4.35 22.12 -7.85
CA ALA A 83 2.96 22.57 -8.06
C ALA A 83 2.24 22.94 -6.76
N ALA A 84 2.61 22.27 -5.65
CA ALA A 84 2.10 22.55 -4.32
C ALA A 84 2.87 23.69 -3.59
N ALA A 85 3.91 24.27 -4.19
CA ALA A 85 4.81 25.27 -3.60
C ALA A 85 5.45 24.78 -2.28
N LEU A 86 5.86 23.52 -2.22
CA LEU A 86 6.45 22.87 -1.04
C LEU A 86 7.95 22.56 -1.20
N ASP A 87 8.62 23.05 -2.24
CA ASP A 87 10.04 22.79 -2.52
C ASP A 87 10.99 23.15 -1.37
N GLN A 88 10.60 24.09 -0.51
CA GLN A 88 11.38 24.48 0.67
C GLN A 88 11.16 23.55 1.87
N ARG A 89 10.20 22.62 1.79
CA ARG A 89 9.84 21.71 2.88
C ARG A 89 9.96 20.26 2.52
N ILE A 90 9.86 19.93 1.23
CA ILE A 90 9.89 18.55 0.73
C ILE A 90 11.05 18.40 -0.25
N GLU A 91 11.89 17.43 0.02
CA GLU A 91 12.94 16.98 -0.89
C GLU A 91 12.55 15.62 -1.47
N ILE A 92 12.74 15.43 -2.80
CA ILE A 92 12.47 14.16 -3.48
C ILE A 92 13.75 13.62 -4.09
N ARG A 93 14.11 12.38 -3.75
CA ARG A 93 15.32 11.69 -4.20
C ARG A 93 15.02 10.33 -4.82
N HIS A 94 15.92 9.87 -5.69
CA HIS A 94 15.99 8.46 -6.01
C HIS A 94 16.54 7.71 -4.79
N GLY A 95 15.98 6.54 -4.44
CA GLY A 95 16.46 5.76 -3.30
C GLY A 95 15.66 4.47 -3.11
N VAL A 96 16.25 3.54 -2.38
CA VAL A 96 15.69 2.22 -2.04
C VAL A 96 15.62 2.04 -0.53
N LEU A 97 14.72 1.17 -0.07
CA LEU A 97 14.52 0.88 1.35
C LEU A 97 15.76 0.24 1.99
N GLU A 98 16.44 -0.62 1.25
CA GLU A 98 17.60 -1.38 1.74
C GLU A 98 18.87 -0.53 1.91
N GLN A 99 18.84 0.71 1.43
CA GLN A 99 19.95 1.68 1.56
C GLN A 99 19.39 3.09 1.60
N ILE A 100 19.03 3.57 2.78
CA ILE A 100 18.47 4.91 2.98
C ILE A 100 19.60 5.92 3.18
N GLU A 101 19.67 6.96 2.33
CA GLU A 101 20.67 8.02 2.38
C GLU A 101 20.37 9.08 3.47
N GLU A 102 19.92 8.63 4.63
CA GLU A 102 19.72 9.46 5.82
C GLU A 102 20.68 9.05 6.92
N SER A 103 21.08 10.01 7.75
CA SER A 103 21.94 9.73 8.91
C SER A 103 21.20 8.90 9.96
N ASP A 104 21.96 8.19 10.80
CA ASP A 104 21.39 7.46 11.93
C ASP A 104 20.60 8.42 12.83
N SER A 105 19.47 7.96 13.31
CA SER A 105 18.62 8.68 14.26
C SER A 105 18.26 10.12 13.82
N SER A 106 18.00 10.32 12.52
CA SER A 106 17.72 11.65 11.95
C SER A 106 16.26 11.86 11.55
N ILE A 107 15.44 10.80 11.56
CA ILE A 107 14.03 10.81 11.15
C ILE A 107 13.12 10.62 12.36
N ASP A 108 12.08 11.42 12.48
CA ASP A 108 11.08 11.32 13.56
C ASP A 108 9.96 10.35 13.19
N VAL A 109 9.48 10.41 11.94
CA VAL A 109 8.39 9.57 11.45
C VAL A 109 8.72 9.03 10.07
N ILE A 110 8.47 7.74 9.87
CA ILE A 110 8.50 7.09 8.56
C ILE A 110 7.07 6.79 8.13
N TRP A 111 6.80 7.09 6.86
CA TRP A 111 5.62 6.64 6.13
C TRP A 111 6.07 5.62 5.08
N CYS A 112 5.46 4.43 5.09
CA CYS A 112 5.77 3.37 4.14
C CYS A 112 4.46 2.67 3.74
N ARG A 113 4.03 2.85 2.49
CA ARG A 113 2.75 2.34 2.02
C ARG A 113 2.88 1.58 0.72
N ASP A 114 2.36 0.34 0.68
CA ASP A 114 2.40 -0.54 -0.50
C ASP A 114 3.83 -0.74 -1.04
N VAL A 115 4.80 -0.98 -0.14
CA VAL A 115 6.23 -1.11 -0.47
C VAL A 115 6.79 -2.46 -0.04
N LEU A 116 6.49 -2.91 1.19
CA LEU A 116 7.11 -4.09 1.78
C LEU A 116 6.91 -5.35 0.93
N GLU A 117 5.79 -5.43 0.21
CA GLU A 117 5.48 -6.54 -0.68
C GLU A 117 6.55 -6.76 -1.77
N SER A 118 7.27 -5.69 -2.15
CA SER A 118 8.23 -5.69 -3.27
C SER A 118 9.70 -5.65 -2.84
N ILE A 119 10.00 -5.74 -1.54
CA ILE A 119 11.36 -5.62 -1.03
C ILE A 119 12.07 -6.98 -1.04
N PRO A 120 13.15 -7.17 -1.82
CA PRO A 120 13.84 -8.46 -1.90
C PRO A 120 14.47 -8.89 -0.58
N ASP A 121 15.14 -7.97 0.13
CA ASP A 121 15.69 -8.21 1.48
C ASP A 121 14.95 -7.36 2.52
N LEU A 122 13.81 -7.86 2.96
CA LEU A 122 12.95 -7.18 3.92
C LEU A 122 13.67 -6.88 5.25
N ARG A 123 14.55 -7.81 5.70
CA ARG A 123 15.28 -7.64 6.97
C ARG A 123 16.31 -6.53 6.88
N ALA A 124 17.06 -6.48 5.79
CA ALA A 124 17.99 -5.38 5.54
C ALA A 124 17.24 -4.04 5.47
N GLY A 125 16.12 -3.99 4.74
CA GLY A 125 15.29 -2.79 4.64
C GLY A 125 14.75 -2.32 5.99
N LEU A 126 14.22 -3.21 6.80
CA LEU A 126 13.71 -2.86 8.14
C LEU A 126 14.84 -2.47 9.11
N SER A 127 16.04 -3.02 8.95
CA SER A 127 17.23 -2.57 9.72
C SER A 127 17.61 -1.13 9.36
N GLU A 128 17.50 -0.74 8.09
CA GLU A 128 17.72 0.64 7.65
C GLU A 128 16.62 1.58 8.20
N VAL A 129 15.35 1.15 8.19
CA VAL A 129 14.24 1.87 8.83
C VAL A 129 14.54 2.14 10.31
N ALA A 130 15.00 1.10 11.04
CA ALA A 130 15.37 1.23 12.46
C ALA A 130 16.58 2.16 12.65
N ARG A 131 17.60 2.07 11.78
CA ARG A 131 18.81 2.89 11.85
C ARG A 131 18.53 4.38 11.72
N VAL A 132 17.68 4.76 10.75
CA VAL A 132 17.42 6.18 10.48
C VAL A 132 16.41 6.81 11.44
N LEU A 133 15.54 6.00 12.07
CA LEU A 133 14.59 6.50 13.06
C LEU A 133 15.32 6.91 14.35
N ARG A 134 14.90 8.02 14.93
CA ARG A 134 15.30 8.41 16.29
C ARG A 134 14.77 7.42 17.32
N PRO A 135 15.48 7.25 18.46
CA PRO A 135 14.91 6.52 19.59
C PRO A 135 13.51 7.04 19.95
N GLY A 136 12.54 6.15 20.02
CA GLY A 136 11.12 6.51 20.20
C GLY A 136 10.42 7.10 18.99
N GLY A 137 11.08 7.20 17.84
CA GLY A 137 10.48 7.55 16.56
C GLY A 137 9.45 6.51 16.12
N ALA A 138 8.63 6.83 15.11
CA ALA A 138 7.56 5.96 14.67
C ALA A 138 7.62 5.65 13.17
N ALA A 139 7.21 4.43 12.79
CA ALA A 139 6.93 4.11 11.39
C ALA A 139 5.44 3.75 11.23
N VAL A 140 4.77 4.43 10.31
CA VAL A 140 3.42 4.06 9.84
C VAL A 140 3.60 3.24 8.59
N ILE A 141 3.30 1.96 8.70
CA ILE A 141 3.46 0.98 7.62
C ILE A 141 2.09 0.45 7.23
N TYR A 142 1.76 0.54 5.95
CA TYR A 142 0.61 -0.15 5.37
C TYR A 142 1.11 -1.17 4.37
N THR A 143 0.71 -2.41 4.54
CA THR A 143 1.10 -3.54 3.71
C THR A 143 -0.06 -4.50 3.53
N VAL A 144 0.06 -5.44 2.59
CA VAL A 144 -1.01 -6.36 2.20
C VAL A 144 -0.53 -7.80 2.38
N PHE A 145 -1.34 -8.62 3.03
CA PHE A 145 -1.05 -10.03 3.25
C PHE A 145 -1.98 -10.95 2.47
N ALA A 146 -1.47 -12.13 2.15
CA ALA A 146 -2.28 -13.23 1.61
C ALA A 146 -3.13 -13.85 2.73
N THR A 147 -4.42 -14.05 2.47
CA THR A 147 -5.28 -14.83 3.36
C THR A 147 -5.32 -16.30 2.93
N PRO A 148 -5.82 -17.23 3.77
CA PRO A 148 -6.03 -18.63 3.37
C PRO A 148 -6.98 -18.81 2.17
N ARG A 149 -7.68 -17.78 1.73
CA ARG A 149 -8.53 -17.80 0.54
C ARG A 149 -7.74 -17.60 -0.77
N LEU A 150 -6.49 -17.10 -0.69
CA LEU A 150 -5.63 -16.93 -1.86
C LEU A 150 -4.95 -18.27 -2.17
N GLU A 151 -5.29 -18.86 -3.30
CA GLU A 151 -4.68 -20.13 -3.71
C GLU A 151 -3.20 -19.93 -4.14
N PRO A 152 -2.29 -20.91 -3.94
CA PRO A 152 -0.87 -20.78 -4.31
C PRO A 152 -0.65 -20.40 -5.77
N ARG A 153 -1.46 -20.91 -6.70
CA ARG A 153 -1.39 -20.55 -8.12
C ARG A 153 -1.79 -19.09 -8.39
N GLU A 154 -2.73 -18.54 -7.60
CA GLU A 154 -3.15 -17.15 -7.70
C GLU A 154 -2.04 -16.23 -7.16
N ALA A 155 -1.46 -16.59 -6.01
CA ALA A 155 -0.33 -15.87 -5.44
C ALA A 155 0.85 -15.80 -6.44
N ALA A 156 1.21 -16.92 -7.06
CA ALA A 156 2.27 -16.96 -8.07
C ALA A 156 1.96 -16.10 -9.30
N ALA A 157 0.71 -16.10 -9.76
CA ALA A 157 0.28 -15.31 -10.90
C ALA A 157 0.30 -13.79 -10.64
N LEU A 158 0.16 -13.37 -9.36
CA LEU A 158 0.25 -11.97 -8.97
C LEU A 158 1.71 -11.53 -8.75
N SER A 159 2.50 -12.35 -8.06
CA SER A 159 3.81 -11.95 -7.54
C SER A 159 4.78 -11.56 -8.65
N GLN A 160 4.96 -12.40 -9.66
CA GLN A 160 5.93 -12.15 -10.72
C GLN A 160 5.63 -10.86 -11.52
N PRO A 161 4.41 -10.62 -12.06
CA PRO A 161 4.14 -9.42 -12.82
C PRO A 161 4.14 -8.13 -12.00
N LEU A 162 3.81 -8.21 -10.71
CA LEU A 162 3.77 -7.06 -9.80
C LEU A 162 5.11 -6.79 -9.11
N GLY A 163 6.11 -7.67 -9.27
CA GLY A 163 7.37 -7.57 -8.55
C GLY A 163 7.25 -7.87 -7.06
N ALA A 164 6.19 -8.58 -6.65
CA ALA A 164 5.98 -8.92 -5.25
C ALA A 164 6.78 -10.16 -4.84
N VAL A 165 7.40 -10.09 -3.69
CA VAL A 165 8.08 -11.21 -3.02
C VAL A 165 7.02 -12.02 -2.25
N GLN A 166 6.78 -13.28 -2.64
CA GLN A 166 5.70 -14.08 -2.05
C GLN A 166 5.80 -14.18 -0.52
N GLN A 167 7.00 -14.31 0.01
CA GLN A 167 7.24 -14.41 1.45
C GLN A 167 6.80 -13.15 2.20
N ASN A 168 6.89 -11.97 1.56
CA ASN A 168 6.43 -10.71 2.16
C ASN A 168 4.90 -10.57 2.18
N LEU A 169 4.18 -11.47 1.53
CA LEU A 169 2.72 -11.58 1.68
C LEU A 169 2.33 -12.48 2.88
N GLU A 170 3.28 -13.08 3.58
CA GLU A 170 3.06 -13.88 4.78
C GLU A 170 3.16 -12.98 6.02
N ARG A 171 2.04 -12.76 6.72
CA ARG A 171 1.95 -11.84 7.85
C ARG A 171 2.97 -12.18 8.95
N GLN A 172 3.06 -13.45 9.33
CA GLN A 172 3.98 -13.88 10.38
C GLN A 172 5.44 -13.54 10.03
N TRP A 173 5.85 -13.76 8.79
CA TRP A 173 7.19 -13.42 8.32
C TRP A 173 7.52 -11.94 8.45
N VAL A 174 6.58 -11.07 8.09
CA VAL A 174 6.77 -9.62 8.16
C VAL A 174 6.80 -9.14 9.61
N GLU A 175 5.90 -9.66 10.46
CA GLU A 175 5.87 -9.32 11.89
C GLU A 175 7.13 -9.79 12.63
N GLU A 176 7.65 -11.00 12.33
CA GLU A 176 8.94 -11.47 12.83
C GLU A 176 10.10 -10.57 12.39
N ALA A 177 10.05 -10.04 11.15
CA ALA A 177 11.06 -9.11 10.67
C ALA A 177 11.00 -7.75 11.40
N PHE A 178 9.80 -7.26 11.78
CA PHE A 178 9.67 -6.08 12.65
C PHE A 178 10.34 -6.31 14.02
N GLU A 179 10.07 -7.46 14.66
CA GLU A 179 10.65 -7.80 15.95
C GLU A 179 12.18 -7.91 15.88
N GLN A 180 12.72 -8.56 14.83
CA GLN A 180 14.16 -8.69 14.61
C GLN A 180 14.86 -7.35 14.39
N ALA A 181 14.19 -6.37 13.78
CA ALA A 181 14.69 -5.02 13.64
C ALA A 181 14.54 -4.17 14.93
N GLY A 182 13.99 -4.76 16.00
CA GLY A 182 13.82 -4.11 17.31
C GLY A 182 12.55 -3.29 17.44
N PHE A 183 11.64 -3.33 16.48
CA PHE A 183 10.39 -2.58 16.54
C PHE A 183 9.40 -3.19 17.53
N ARG A 184 8.67 -2.33 18.21
CA ARG A 184 7.47 -2.68 18.97
C ARG A 184 6.23 -2.22 18.20
N VAL A 185 5.27 -3.11 18.00
CA VAL A 185 3.96 -2.74 17.46
C VAL A 185 3.20 -1.96 18.55
N GLU A 186 2.98 -0.67 18.33
CA GLU A 186 2.18 0.19 19.19
C GLU A 186 0.70 0.13 18.83
N ARG A 187 0.41 0.09 17.53
CA ARG A 187 -0.94 0.01 17.02
C ARG A 187 -0.99 -0.89 15.79
N LEU A 188 -2.03 -1.70 15.70
CA LEU A 188 -2.34 -2.54 14.56
C LEU A 188 -3.79 -2.30 14.15
N GLU A 189 -4.01 -2.06 12.86
CA GLU A 189 -5.31 -1.84 12.28
C GLU A 189 -5.56 -2.83 11.14
N GLU A 190 -6.45 -3.75 11.38
CA GLU A 190 -6.94 -4.64 10.34
C GLU A 190 -7.95 -3.87 9.49
N ILE A 191 -7.66 -3.74 8.21
CA ILE A 191 -8.49 -2.95 7.28
C ILE A 191 -9.41 -3.87 6.49
N GLY A 192 -8.95 -5.10 6.22
CA GLY A 192 -9.73 -6.07 5.48
C GLY A 192 -10.20 -5.51 4.13
N THR A 193 -11.50 -5.55 3.89
CA THR A 193 -12.13 -5.08 2.64
C THR A 193 -12.53 -3.61 2.66
N GLU A 194 -12.49 -2.93 3.83
CA GLU A 194 -13.12 -1.63 4.04
C GLU A 194 -12.73 -0.56 3.01
N PHE A 195 -11.42 -0.40 2.71
CA PHE A 195 -11.00 0.61 1.74
C PHE A 195 -11.54 0.35 0.34
N ARG A 196 -11.72 -0.94 -0.01
CA ARG A 196 -12.29 -1.31 -1.30
C ARG A 196 -13.79 -1.16 -1.32
N GLU A 197 -14.48 -1.47 -0.22
CA GLU A 197 -15.91 -1.20 -0.05
C GLU A 197 -16.18 0.30 -0.16
N TYR A 198 -15.42 1.13 0.57
CA TYR A 198 -15.53 2.58 0.50
C TYR A 198 -15.42 3.13 -0.93
N ASP A 199 -14.40 2.68 -1.66
CA ASP A 199 -14.17 3.09 -3.04
C ASP A 199 -15.27 2.55 -3.98
N GLU A 200 -15.70 1.28 -3.78
CA GLU A 200 -16.69 0.61 -4.62
C GLU A 200 -18.09 1.23 -4.48
N GLU A 201 -18.50 1.61 -3.29
CA GLU A 201 -19.76 2.30 -3.06
C GLU A 201 -19.84 3.65 -3.77
N ARG A 202 -18.70 4.31 -4.04
CA ARG A 202 -18.64 5.68 -4.59
C ARG A 202 -18.27 5.74 -6.05
N THR A 203 -17.29 4.96 -6.48
CA THR A 203 -16.67 5.08 -7.80
C THR A 203 -16.54 3.77 -8.58
N ARG A 204 -16.93 2.65 -7.95
CA ARG A 204 -16.99 1.32 -8.57
C ARG A 204 -15.68 0.83 -9.24
N PRO A 205 -14.50 1.06 -8.65
CA PRO A 205 -13.24 0.74 -9.32
C PRO A 205 -13.02 -0.77 -9.51
N VAL A 206 -13.56 -1.61 -8.60
CA VAL A 206 -13.44 -3.07 -8.71
C VAL A 206 -14.38 -3.60 -9.79
N SER A 207 -15.63 -3.15 -9.84
CA SER A 207 -16.60 -3.50 -10.88
C SER A 207 -16.09 -3.12 -12.27
N ASP A 208 -15.58 -1.90 -12.43
CA ASP A 208 -14.93 -1.44 -13.65
C ASP A 208 -13.66 -2.23 -13.97
N GLY A 209 -12.88 -2.56 -12.96
CA GLY A 209 -11.68 -3.40 -13.07
C GLY A 209 -11.99 -4.79 -13.61
N LEU A 210 -13.02 -5.44 -13.07
CA LEU A 210 -13.48 -6.75 -13.53
C LEU A 210 -13.95 -6.72 -15.01
N LEU A 211 -14.66 -5.66 -15.41
CA LEU A 211 -15.04 -5.49 -16.81
C LEU A 211 -13.82 -5.31 -17.72
N ARG A 212 -12.82 -4.52 -17.28
CA ARG A 212 -11.56 -4.36 -18.01
C ARG A 212 -10.78 -5.66 -18.08
N LEU A 213 -10.73 -6.44 -17.00
CA LEU A 213 -10.09 -7.76 -16.95
C LEU A 213 -10.73 -8.74 -17.96
N ALA A 214 -12.06 -8.79 -17.99
CA ALA A 214 -12.78 -9.63 -18.96
C ALA A 214 -12.46 -9.21 -20.42
N ARG A 215 -12.41 -7.90 -20.71
CA ARG A 215 -12.02 -7.37 -22.03
C ARG A 215 -10.57 -7.63 -22.37
N LEU A 216 -9.64 -7.48 -21.39
CA LEU A 216 -8.21 -7.78 -21.54
C LEU A 216 -8.01 -9.23 -21.98
N ARG A 217 -8.66 -10.17 -21.30
CA ARG A 217 -8.57 -11.61 -21.59
C ARG A 217 -9.13 -11.96 -22.98
N ARG A 218 -10.25 -11.38 -23.35
CA ARG A 218 -10.84 -11.59 -24.68
C ARG A 218 -9.99 -11.03 -25.83
N ARG A 219 -9.16 -10.02 -25.55
CA ARG A 219 -8.28 -9.38 -26.54
C ARG A 219 -6.80 -9.74 -26.33
N ARG A 220 -6.52 -10.86 -25.65
CA ARG A 220 -5.18 -11.25 -25.23
C ARG A 220 -4.15 -11.16 -26.35
N GLU A 221 -4.40 -11.79 -27.49
CA GLU A 221 -3.47 -11.80 -28.63
C GLU A 221 -3.23 -10.40 -29.22
N GLU A 222 -4.28 -9.61 -29.33
CA GLU A 222 -4.18 -8.23 -29.80
C GLU A 222 -3.34 -7.36 -28.86
N VAL A 223 -3.59 -7.47 -27.54
CA VAL A 223 -2.86 -6.69 -26.52
C VAL A 223 -1.40 -7.11 -26.49
N ILE A 224 -1.10 -8.42 -26.50
CA ILE A 224 0.28 -8.90 -26.51
C ILE A 224 1.02 -8.44 -27.78
N ARG A 225 0.40 -8.54 -28.93
CA ARG A 225 1.00 -8.08 -30.19
C ARG A 225 1.29 -6.58 -30.19
N ARG A 226 0.42 -5.77 -29.59
CA ARG A 226 0.51 -4.30 -29.62
C ARG A 226 1.35 -3.72 -28.51
N PHE A 227 1.31 -4.31 -27.32
CA PHE A 227 1.90 -3.74 -26.10
C PHE A 227 2.92 -4.64 -25.42
N GLY A 228 3.09 -5.88 -25.88
CA GLY A 228 3.98 -6.89 -25.31
C GLY A 228 3.34 -7.73 -24.20
N LYS A 229 3.95 -8.90 -23.96
CA LYS A 229 3.45 -9.87 -22.95
C LYS A 229 3.56 -9.32 -21.52
N GLU A 230 4.68 -8.67 -21.19
CA GLU A 230 4.89 -8.09 -19.86
C GLU A 230 3.80 -7.08 -19.49
N LYS A 231 3.41 -6.23 -20.45
CA LYS A 231 2.34 -5.25 -20.24
C LYS A 231 0.98 -5.91 -20.05
N TYR A 232 0.73 -7.00 -20.77
CA TYR A 232 -0.47 -7.80 -20.58
C TYR A 232 -0.50 -8.41 -19.18
N ASP A 233 0.57 -9.11 -18.78
CA ASP A 233 0.66 -9.80 -17.49
C ASP A 233 0.55 -8.82 -16.31
N LEU A 234 1.25 -7.68 -16.37
CA LEU A 234 1.15 -6.61 -15.36
C LEU A 234 -0.28 -6.06 -15.26
N SER A 235 -0.95 -5.85 -16.41
CA SER A 235 -2.32 -5.33 -16.40
C SER A 235 -3.30 -6.35 -15.85
N GLU A 236 -3.14 -7.63 -16.18
CA GLU A 236 -3.97 -8.71 -15.66
C GLU A 236 -3.80 -8.84 -14.13
N ALA A 237 -2.56 -8.92 -13.66
CA ALA A 237 -2.25 -9.03 -12.24
C ALA A 237 -2.75 -7.82 -11.43
N SER A 238 -2.58 -6.59 -11.94
CA SER A 238 -3.06 -5.38 -11.26
C SER A 238 -4.58 -5.36 -11.12
N LEU A 239 -5.32 -5.79 -12.14
CA LEU A 239 -6.78 -5.87 -12.09
C LEU A 239 -7.28 -6.98 -11.15
N GLN A 240 -6.55 -8.12 -11.10
CA GLN A 240 -6.83 -9.20 -10.15
C GLN A 240 -6.54 -8.79 -8.71
N TRP A 241 -5.42 -8.10 -8.46
CA TRP A 241 -5.06 -7.57 -7.14
C TRP A 241 -6.20 -6.74 -6.55
N LEU A 242 -6.74 -5.81 -7.34
CA LEU A 242 -7.85 -4.96 -6.92
C LEU A 242 -9.10 -5.78 -6.54
N ALA A 243 -9.44 -6.79 -7.36
CA ALA A 243 -10.56 -7.68 -7.06
C ALA A 243 -10.31 -8.54 -5.81
N TYR A 244 -9.09 -9.04 -5.63
CA TYR A 244 -8.73 -9.90 -4.50
C TYR A 244 -8.75 -9.18 -3.16
N LEU A 245 -8.49 -7.88 -3.14
CA LEU A 245 -8.69 -7.04 -1.96
C LEU A 245 -10.15 -6.99 -1.54
N LEU A 246 -11.08 -6.81 -2.47
CA LEU A 246 -12.53 -6.81 -2.15
C LEU A 246 -13.08 -8.20 -1.81
N LEU A 247 -12.48 -9.26 -2.39
CA LEU A 247 -12.85 -10.65 -2.10
C LEU A 247 -12.25 -11.19 -0.79
N GLY A 248 -11.44 -10.40 -0.08
CA GLY A 248 -10.76 -10.83 1.13
C GLY A 248 -9.75 -11.97 0.89
N LYS A 249 -9.22 -12.10 -0.32
CA LYS A 249 -8.08 -12.98 -0.65
C LYS A 249 -6.75 -12.33 -0.28
N LEU A 250 -6.74 -11.00 -0.31
CA LEU A 250 -5.67 -10.13 0.16
C LEU A 250 -6.21 -9.26 1.28
N GLU A 251 -5.44 -9.13 2.35
CA GLU A 251 -5.81 -8.41 3.56
C GLU A 251 -4.84 -7.27 3.83
N PRO A 252 -5.28 -6.02 3.65
CA PRO A 252 -4.51 -4.86 4.06
C PRO A 252 -4.47 -4.71 5.58
N VAL A 253 -3.28 -4.39 6.09
CA VAL A 253 -3.05 -4.11 7.51
C VAL A 253 -2.19 -2.84 7.64
N ALA A 254 -2.53 -2.00 8.60
CA ALA A 254 -1.70 -0.85 8.95
C ALA A 254 -1.09 -1.02 10.35
N TYR A 255 0.17 -0.68 10.46
CA TYR A 255 0.94 -0.72 11.70
C TYR A 255 1.46 0.67 12.07
N VAL A 256 1.43 0.99 13.34
CA VAL A 256 2.27 2.02 13.92
C VAL A 256 3.34 1.29 14.74
N LEU A 257 4.56 1.36 14.27
CA LEU A 257 5.73 0.75 14.92
C LEU A 257 6.50 1.83 15.68
N ARG A 258 7.05 1.47 16.85
CA ARG A 258 7.98 2.30 17.61
C ARG A 258 9.38 1.76 17.50
N SER A 259 10.32 2.66 17.20
CA SER A 259 11.75 2.40 17.28
C SER A 259 12.17 2.14 18.73
N PRO A 260 13.16 1.26 18.96
CA PRO A 260 13.74 1.01 20.26
C PRO A 260 14.35 2.26 20.91
#